data_edc6d5300bced3a463748b113e47af78
#
_entry.id   edc6d5300bced3a463748b113e47af78
#
_cell.length_a   1.000
_cell.length_b   1.000
_cell.length_c   1.000
_cell.angle_alpha   90.00
_cell.angle_beta   90.00
_cell.angle_gamma   90.00
#
_symmetry.space_group_name_H-M   'P 1'
#
loop_
_entity.id
_entity.type
_entity.pdbx_description
1 polymer ?
#
loop_
_entity_poly.entity_id
_entity_poly.type
_entity_poly.pdbx_seq_one_letter_code
_entity_poly.pdbx_strand_id
1 'polypeptide(L)'
;MLTAGMAGGMGWGIRGQYGHETGAMIAGVLVSLVLVYLFCPGNSSIQVVRAAALGTIAMGFGGSMTYGQTVGLTHDGALIGNVAALRWGMLGLAVKGGIWIGFAGLFLGLGLGGKRYRPFEMLLLVMGMLTAVVIGWWLFNSPHDPDNKRLPLLYFSDHWIWEPGVALKHRPEIWGGLFCALVTGILYAVLVRKDALAGSLALWGMLGGALGFPAGQAVQAAHAWYPEFFSEGFMAPVTAHFNWWNMMETTFGTVMGMVLGLGLWLNRHLISVSSDPDEPDLLPGALITVFLVLHLSLLAAVEFSSLAWIDGLYDLGLMMGIIPLVACVSSRWWPYLQLLPITLFPIAGKTMRMLVYRVETPINLSVGWLAYFILPLMAAAALAIYHGGGFRRTRRLPAFIPGALLFCTWIFFSLNFAFFDFPWPWEAWTGRTPNAILFFIAAMGLTVTVLFFDPDTRRWHWKGWGSGRV
;
A
#
# COMPACT_ATOMS: atom_id res chain seq x y z
N MET A 1 -12.48 -3.55 12.57
CA MET A 1 -11.09 -4.00 12.72
C MET A 1 -10.76 -5.19 11.81
N LEU A 2 -11.49 -6.31 11.95
CA LEU A 2 -11.22 -7.51 11.17
C LEU A 2 -11.22 -7.25 9.65
N THR A 3 -12.21 -6.54 9.11
CA THR A 3 -12.29 -6.18 7.69
C THR A 3 -11.08 -5.37 7.21
N ALA A 4 -10.61 -4.41 8.02
CA ALA A 4 -9.40 -3.65 7.70
C ALA A 4 -8.13 -4.52 7.77
N GLY A 5 -8.11 -5.50 8.70
CA GLY A 5 -7.06 -6.50 8.76
C GLY A 5 -7.05 -7.42 7.53
N MET A 6 -8.21 -7.88 7.07
CA MET A 6 -8.33 -8.67 5.83
C MET A 6 -7.82 -7.89 4.61
N ALA A 7 -8.22 -6.61 4.48
CA ALA A 7 -7.77 -5.73 3.42
C ALA A 7 -6.25 -5.53 3.44
N GLY A 8 -5.70 -5.25 4.62
CA GLY A 8 -4.26 -5.07 4.81
C GLY A 8 -3.48 -6.35 4.56
N GLY A 9 -3.93 -7.48 5.13
CA GLY A 9 -3.27 -8.78 4.97
C GLY A 9 -3.25 -9.26 3.54
N MET A 10 -4.36 -9.20 2.84
CA MET A 10 -4.43 -9.52 1.42
C MET A 10 -3.56 -8.57 0.59
N GLY A 11 -3.70 -7.25 0.80
CA GLY A 11 -2.99 -6.26 0.02
C GLY A 11 -1.48 -6.36 0.16
N TRP A 12 -0.98 -6.55 1.38
CA TRP A 12 0.45 -6.75 1.64
C TRP A 12 0.96 -8.09 1.17
N GLY A 13 0.22 -9.17 1.37
CA GLY A 13 0.59 -10.49 0.88
C GLY A 13 0.73 -10.56 -0.64
N ILE A 14 -0.14 -9.87 -1.37
CA ILE A 14 -0.10 -9.79 -2.83
C ILE A 14 1.08 -8.92 -3.32
N ARG A 15 1.43 -7.85 -2.61
CA ARG A 15 2.30 -6.77 -3.09
C ARG A 15 3.72 -7.17 -3.49
N GLY A 16 4.28 -8.22 -2.89
CA GLY A 16 5.72 -8.54 -2.97
C GLY A 16 6.29 -8.62 -4.39
N GLN A 17 5.47 -8.96 -5.37
CA GLN A 17 5.84 -9.12 -6.78
C GLN A 17 5.77 -7.81 -7.57
N TYR A 18 5.11 -6.80 -7.03
CA TYR A 18 4.77 -5.58 -7.76
C TYR A 18 5.64 -4.37 -7.39
N GLY A 19 6.72 -4.61 -6.62
CA GLY A 19 7.67 -3.57 -6.21
C GLY A 19 7.33 -2.91 -4.88
N HIS A 20 8.24 -2.08 -4.40
CA HIS A 20 8.13 -1.49 -3.06
C HIS A 20 7.04 -0.42 -3.01
N GLU A 21 7.05 0.52 -3.96
CA GLU A 21 6.12 1.64 -4.02
C GLU A 21 4.79 1.20 -4.64
N THR A 22 4.81 0.73 -5.88
CA THR A 22 3.59 0.37 -6.62
C THR A 22 2.85 -0.79 -5.98
N GLY A 23 3.57 -1.83 -5.52
CA GLY A 23 2.98 -2.95 -4.80
C GLY A 23 2.32 -2.52 -3.48
N ALA A 24 2.95 -1.61 -2.72
CA ALA A 24 2.39 -1.11 -1.47
C ALA A 24 1.05 -0.38 -1.67
N MET A 25 0.81 0.23 -2.84
CA MET A 25 -0.47 0.85 -3.15
C MET A 25 -1.64 -0.14 -3.17
N ILE A 26 -1.40 -1.44 -3.41
CA ILE A 26 -2.46 -2.47 -3.29
C ILE A 26 -3.03 -2.49 -1.87
N ALA A 27 -2.15 -2.57 -0.86
CA ALA A 27 -2.58 -2.50 0.53
C ALA A 27 -3.17 -1.12 0.86
N GLY A 28 -2.55 -0.06 0.35
CA GLY A 28 -3.02 1.31 0.53
C GLY A 28 -4.45 1.51 0.06
N VAL A 29 -4.78 1.07 -1.15
CA VAL A 29 -6.13 1.24 -1.70
C VAL A 29 -7.16 0.37 -0.98
N LEU A 30 -6.84 -0.89 -0.70
CA LEU A 30 -7.78 -1.80 -0.04
C LEU A 30 -8.09 -1.34 1.40
N VAL A 31 -7.07 -1.01 2.19
CA VAL A 31 -7.26 -0.54 3.56
C VAL A 31 -7.99 0.80 3.58
N SER A 32 -7.56 1.77 2.76
CA SER A 32 -8.20 3.08 2.72
C SER A 32 -9.67 3.01 2.29
N LEU A 33 -10.00 2.21 1.26
CA LEU A 33 -11.38 2.00 0.82
C LEU A 33 -12.24 1.35 1.92
N VAL A 34 -11.71 0.35 2.62
CA VAL A 34 -12.42 -0.27 3.77
C VAL A 34 -12.66 0.75 4.87
N LEU A 35 -11.66 1.55 5.23
CA LEU A 35 -11.77 2.51 6.31
C LEU A 35 -12.79 3.60 6.00
N VAL A 36 -12.77 4.17 4.79
CA VAL A 36 -13.78 5.18 4.42
C VAL A 36 -15.16 4.57 4.26
N TYR A 37 -15.28 3.33 3.78
CA TYR A 37 -16.55 2.61 3.71
C TYR A 37 -17.18 2.42 5.09
N LEU A 38 -16.39 1.99 6.07
CA LEU A 38 -16.91 1.67 7.41
C LEU A 38 -17.19 2.90 8.29
N PHE A 39 -16.42 3.99 8.11
CA PHE A 39 -16.42 5.11 9.05
C PHE A 39 -16.90 6.43 8.49
N CYS A 40 -17.09 6.55 7.17
CA CYS A 40 -17.44 7.81 6.51
C CYS A 40 -18.73 7.74 5.67
N PRO A 41 -19.83 7.11 6.14
CA PRO A 41 -21.02 6.93 5.30
C PRO A 41 -21.71 8.25 4.95
N GLY A 42 -21.65 9.26 5.82
CA GLY A 42 -22.29 10.56 5.63
C GLY A 42 -21.44 11.60 4.88
N ASN A 43 -20.22 11.25 4.48
CA ASN A 43 -19.30 12.18 3.82
C ASN A 43 -19.60 12.28 2.31
N SER A 44 -19.20 13.42 1.70
CA SER A 44 -19.28 13.57 0.25
C SER A 44 -18.38 12.56 -0.47
N SER A 45 -18.82 12.10 -1.66
CA SER A 45 -18.06 11.12 -2.44
C SER A 45 -16.64 11.59 -2.72
N ILE A 46 -16.46 12.84 -3.12
CA ILE A 46 -15.14 13.39 -3.43
C ILE A 46 -14.21 13.45 -2.20
N GLN A 47 -14.75 13.73 -1.02
CA GLN A 47 -13.95 13.76 0.21
C GLN A 47 -13.39 12.38 0.53
N VAL A 48 -14.24 11.35 0.53
CA VAL A 48 -13.83 9.99 0.88
C VAL A 48 -12.90 9.38 -0.17
N VAL A 49 -13.17 9.66 -1.46
CA VAL A 49 -12.32 9.19 -2.56
C VAL A 49 -10.95 9.86 -2.52
N ARG A 50 -10.90 11.17 -2.25
CA ARG A 50 -9.64 11.92 -2.07
C ARG A 50 -8.85 11.39 -0.88
N ALA A 51 -9.51 11.16 0.26
CA ALA A 51 -8.86 10.60 1.44
C ALA A 51 -8.25 9.21 1.17
N ALA A 52 -9.00 8.34 0.50
CA ALA A 52 -8.52 7.03 0.11
C ALA A 52 -7.36 7.11 -0.89
N ALA A 53 -7.42 8.04 -1.86
CA ALA A 53 -6.34 8.26 -2.82
C ALA A 53 -5.05 8.76 -2.14
N LEU A 54 -5.18 9.74 -1.24
CA LEU A 54 -4.04 10.27 -0.48
C LEU A 54 -3.38 9.18 0.38
N GLY A 55 -4.16 8.36 1.10
CA GLY A 55 -3.65 7.23 1.87
C GLY A 55 -2.96 6.18 0.99
N THR A 56 -3.51 5.91 -0.21
CA THR A 56 -2.92 4.98 -1.18
C THR A 56 -1.57 5.47 -1.70
N ILE A 57 -1.47 6.74 -2.11
CA ILE A 57 -0.23 7.35 -2.61
C ILE A 57 0.83 7.37 -1.50
N ALA A 58 0.44 7.74 -0.29
CA ALA A 58 1.36 7.80 0.85
C ALA A 58 1.88 6.41 1.26
N MET A 59 1.09 5.36 1.09
CA MET A 59 1.55 3.98 1.27
C MET A 59 2.64 3.64 0.24
N GLY A 60 2.49 4.08 -1.00
CA GLY A 60 3.53 3.99 -2.02
C GLY A 60 4.79 4.76 -1.64
N PHE A 61 4.64 6.03 -1.27
CA PHE A 61 5.76 6.89 -0.88
C PHE A 61 6.57 6.31 0.30
N GLY A 62 5.91 5.78 1.33
CA GLY A 62 6.57 5.07 2.43
C GLY A 62 7.33 3.83 1.99
N GLY A 63 7.02 3.28 0.81
CA GLY A 63 7.65 2.10 0.23
C GLY A 63 9.05 2.31 -0.36
N SER A 64 9.53 3.54 -0.46
CA SER A 64 10.85 3.84 -1.03
C SER A 64 12.04 3.38 -0.18
N MET A 65 11.82 2.84 1.02
CA MET A 65 12.91 2.31 1.85
C MET A 65 13.16 0.81 1.61
N THR A 66 14.44 0.42 1.73
CA THR A 66 14.85 -0.98 1.68
C THR A 66 14.65 -1.66 3.05
N TYR A 67 14.22 -2.92 3.06
CA TYR A 67 14.06 -3.68 4.30
C TYR A 67 14.55 -5.14 4.20
N GLY A 68 14.88 -5.62 3.00
CA GLY A 68 15.24 -7.02 2.78
C GLY A 68 16.39 -7.50 3.63
N GLN A 69 17.50 -6.73 3.72
CA GLN A 69 18.64 -7.06 4.56
C GLN A 69 18.32 -6.97 6.07
N THR A 70 17.40 -6.08 6.46
CA THR A 70 16.91 -6.02 7.84
C THR A 70 16.09 -7.28 8.21
N VAL A 71 15.31 -7.78 7.27
CA VAL A 71 14.62 -9.07 7.38
C VAL A 71 15.67 -10.19 7.50
N GLY A 72 16.73 -10.18 6.68
CA GLY A 72 17.83 -11.14 6.70
C GLY A 72 18.47 -11.28 8.06
N LEU A 73 18.69 -10.18 8.81
CA LEU A 73 19.24 -10.21 10.18
C LEU A 73 18.46 -11.14 11.13
N THR A 74 17.20 -11.44 10.82
CA THR A 74 16.33 -12.22 11.70
C THR A 74 16.17 -13.68 11.31
N HIS A 75 16.52 -14.07 10.07
CA HIS A 75 16.18 -15.41 9.55
C HIS A 75 17.22 -16.01 8.59
N ASP A 76 18.26 -15.27 8.18
CA ASP A 76 19.29 -15.82 7.32
C ASP A 76 20.04 -16.94 8.03
N GLY A 77 20.36 -18.02 7.30
CA GLY A 77 20.88 -19.25 7.86
C GLY A 77 22.14 -19.07 8.72
N ALA A 78 23.06 -18.19 8.31
CA ALA A 78 24.27 -17.88 9.06
C ALA A 78 24.02 -17.11 10.37
N LEU A 79 22.85 -16.51 10.53
CA LEU A 79 22.45 -15.74 11.72
C LEU A 79 21.49 -16.50 12.66
N ILE A 80 21.12 -17.72 12.33
CA ILE A 80 20.30 -18.57 13.20
C ILE A 80 21.07 -18.81 14.52
N GLY A 81 20.41 -18.55 15.66
CA GLY A 81 21.01 -18.58 16.99
C GLY A 81 21.63 -17.25 17.46
N ASN A 82 21.84 -16.27 16.57
CA ASN A 82 22.32 -14.95 16.94
C ASN A 82 21.16 -14.05 17.42
N VAL A 83 20.85 -14.13 18.70
CA VAL A 83 19.75 -13.36 19.33
C VAL A 83 19.97 -11.84 19.24
N ALA A 84 21.22 -11.37 19.20
CA ALA A 84 21.52 -9.95 19.07
C ALA A 84 21.13 -9.44 17.66
N ALA A 85 21.49 -10.18 16.61
CA ALA A 85 21.07 -9.88 15.25
C ALA A 85 19.53 -9.91 15.09
N LEU A 86 18.88 -10.93 15.65
CA LEU A 86 17.42 -11.03 15.67
C LEU A 86 16.78 -9.79 16.29
N ARG A 87 17.20 -9.39 17.48
CA ARG A 87 16.65 -8.21 18.18
C ARG A 87 16.88 -6.92 17.40
N TRP A 88 18.06 -6.76 16.82
CA TRP A 88 18.40 -5.59 16.02
C TRP A 88 17.59 -5.51 14.75
N GLY A 89 17.41 -6.64 14.05
CA GLY A 89 16.54 -6.74 12.87
C GLY A 89 15.08 -6.43 13.22
N MET A 90 14.55 -6.99 14.32
CA MET A 90 13.18 -6.70 14.77
C MET A 90 12.98 -5.22 15.10
N LEU A 91 13.95 -4.58 15.76
CA LEU A 91 13.91 -3.14 16.02
C LEU A 91 13.93 -2.33 14.72
N GLY A 92 14.79 -2.68 13.77
CA GLY A 92 14.84 -2.03 12.47
C GLY A 92 13.54 -2.15 11.70
N LEU A 93 12.90 -3.31 11.74
CA LEU A 93 11.59 -3.53 11.12
C LEU A 93 10.48 -2.75 11.82
N ALA A 94 10.52 -2.62 13.15
CA ALA A 94 9.58 -1.77 13.89
C ALA A 94 9.71 -0.30 13.47
N VAL A 95 10.93 0.22 13.37
CA VAL A 95 11.19 1.60 12.93
C VAL A 95 10.72 1.79 11.48
N LYS A 96 11.13 0.92 10.56
CA LYS A 96 10.78 1.01 9.12
C LYS A 96 9.28 0.86 8.89
N GLY A 97 8.65 -0.13 9.53
CA GLY A 97 7.20 -0.33 9.45
C GLY A 97 6.40 0.85 10.02
N GLY A 98 6.85 1.38 11.16
CA GLY A 98 6.23 2.57 11.78
C GLY A 98 6.26 3.78 10.86
N ILE A 99 7.41 4.09 10.26
CA ILE A 99 7.55 5.19 9.31
C ILE A 99 6.62 4.97 8.10
N TRP A 100 6.64 3.77 7.54
CA TRP A 100 5.86 3.45 6.34
C TRP A 100 4.36 3.68 6.53
N ILE A 101 3.80 3.06 7.56
CA ILE A 101 2.36 3.16 7.80
C ILE A 101 1.98 4.51 8.43
N GLY A 102 2.93 5.18 9.08
CA GLY A 102 2.78 6.55 9.54
C GLY A 102 2.41 7.53 8.42
N PHE A 103 3.05 7.43 7.25
CA PHE A 103 2.67 8.21 6.07
C PHE A 103 1.24 7.92 5.61
N ALA A 104 0.86 6.65 5.52
CA ALA A 104 -0.49 6.28 5.12
C ALA A 104 -1.55 6.84 6.06
N GLY A 105 -1.32 6.76 7.39
CA GLY A 105 -2.18 7.34 8.40
C GLY A 105 -2.26 8.86 8.30
N LEU A 106 -1.12 9.53 8.17
CA LEU A 106 -1.04 10.98 8.00
C LEU A 106 -1.93 11.46 6.83
N PHE A 107 -1.69 10.93 5.64
CA PHE A 107 -2.35 11.40 4.43
C PHE A 107 -3.82 10.96 4.32
N LEU A 108 -4.19 9.79 4.86
CA LEU A 108 -5.59 9.45 5.03
C LEU A 108 -6.30 10.47 5.94
N GLY A 109 -5.65 10.85 7.04
CA GLY A 109 -6.13 11.87 7.97
C GLY A 109 -6.28 13.24 7.32
N LEU A 110 -5.31 13.69 6.51
CA LEU A 110 -5.40 14.94 5.74
C LEU A 110 -6.66 15.00 4.87
N GLY A 111 -7.06 13.87 4.28
CA GLY A 111 -8.28 13.78 3.49
C GLY A 111 -9.58 13.81 4.29
N LEU A 112 -9.55 13.36 5.56
CA LEU A 112 -10.75 13.21 6.41
C LEU A 112 -10.92 14.30 7.46
N GLY A 113 -9.85 15.05 7.81
CA GLY A 113 -9.85 16.06 8.88
C GLY A 113 -10.56 17.38 8.53
N GLY A 114 -11.12 17.50 7.33
CA GLY A 114 -11.91 18.65 6.89
C GLY A 114 -11.09 19.91 6.57
N LYS A 115 -9.77 19.81 6.59
CA LYS A 115 -8.89 20.89 6.17
C LYS A 115 -8.68 20.84 4.67
N ARG A 116 -8.91 21.97 3.99
CA ARG A 116 -8.66 22.04 2.55
C ARG A 116 -7.19 22.34 2.29
N TYR A 117 -6.52 21.44 1.62
CA TYR A 117 -5.14 21.61 1.14
C TYR A 117 -5.17 22.07 -0.32
N ARG A 118 -4.59 23.24 -0.59
CA ARG A 118 -4.48 23.77 -1.96
C ARG A 118 -3.30 23.11 -2.69
N PRO A 119 -3.30 23.09 -4.05
CA PRO A 119 -2.22 22.46 -4.82
C PRO A 119 -0.84 22.98 -4.44
N PHE A 120 -0.69 24.30 -4.29
CA PHE A 120 0.57 24.93 -3.90
C PHE A 120 0.99 24.59 -2.47
N GLU A 121 0.05 24.54 -1.53
CA GLU A 121 0.32 24.11 -0.15
C GLU A 121 0.76 22.65 -0.10
N MET A 122 0.13 21.77 -0.89
CA MET A 122 0.53 20.37 -1.00
C MET A 122 1.92 20.23 -1.63
N LEU A 123 2.21 21.02 -2.68
CA LEU A 123 3.53 21.04 -3.30
C LEU A 123 4.60 21.48 -2.28
N LEU A 124 4.36 22.57 -1.53
CA LEU A 124 5.29 23.04 -0.49
C LEU A 124 5.48 21.99 0.61
N LEU A 125 4.41 21.30 1.04
CA LEU A 125 4.52 20.24 2.01
C LEU A 125 5.41 19.11 1.49
N VAL A 126 5.17 18.64 0.28
CA VAL A 126 5.96 17.54 -0.32
C VAL A 126 7.41 17.96 -0.54
N MET A 127 7.67 19.17 -1.03
CA MET A 127 9.03 19.70 -1.17
C MET A 127 9.73 19.83 0.19
N GLY A 128 9.03 20.28 1.23
CA GLY A 128 9.56 20.32 2.59
C GLY A 128 9.87 18.93 3.12
N MET A 129 9.01 17.93 2.85
CA MET A 129 9.27 16.53 3.21
C MET A 129 10.48 15.97 2.47
N LEU A 130 10.63 16.23 1.15
CA LEU A 130 11.80 15.80 0.38
C LEU A 130 13.10 16.46 0.88
N THR A 131 13.04 17.73 1.23
CA THR A 131 14.18 18.40 1.89
C THR A 131 14.53 17.75 3.22
N ALA A 132 13.52 17.38 4.02
CA ALA A 132 13.71 16.66 5.26
C ALA A 132 14.27 15.23 5.04
N VAL A 133 13.93 14.57 3.92
CA VAL A 133 14.56 13.29 3.53
C VAL A 133 16.07 13.47 3.37
N VAL A 134 16.51 14.51 2.66
CA VAL A 134 17.95 14.77 2.44
C VAL A 134 18.65 15.05 3.76
N ILE A 135 18.08 15.92 4.60
CA ILE A 135 18.65 16.24 5.92
C ILE A 135 18.69 15.01 6.82
N GLY A 136 17.60 14.24 6.91
CA GLY A 136 17.54 13.05 7.76
C GLY A 136 18.44 11.92 7.25
N TRP A 137 18.59 11.77 5.92
CA TRP A 137 19.55 10.85 5.34
C TRP A 137 20.98 11.23 5.76
N TRP A 138 21.35 12.50 5.67
CA TRP A 138 22.64 12.99 6.10
C TRP A 138 22.89 12.77 7.59
N LEU A 139 21.88 12.97 8.44
CA LEU A 139 22.01 12.84 9.89
C LEU A 139 22.04 11.37 10.37
N PHE A 140 21.22 10.49 9.81
CA PHE A 140 20.97 9.14 10.32
C PHE A 140 21.51 8.03 9.42
N ASN A 141 21.64 8.27 8.11
CA ASN A 141 22.02 7.25 7.14
C ASN A 141 23.37 7.52 6.47
N SER A 142 24.15 8.46 7.00
CA SER A 142 25.51 8.79 6.55
C SER A 142 26.48 8.65 7.72
N PRO A 143 27.75 8.31 7.48
CA PRO A 143 28.37 7.94 6.20
C PRO A 143 27.95 6.55 5.73
N HIS A 144 27.91 6.33 4.41
CA HIS A 144 27.76 5.00 3.81
C HIS A 144 28.93 4.73 2.87
N ASP A 145 29.96 4.09 3.39
CA ASP A 145 31.21 3.75 2.70
C ASP A 145 31.65 2.34 3.17
N PRO A 146 30.95 1.30 2.69
CA PRO A 146 31.19 -0.08 3.15
C PRO A 146 32.57 -0.60 2.78
N ASP A 147 33.17 -0.12 1.69
CA ASP A 147 34.51 -0.53 1.25
C ASP A 147 35.57 -0.15 2.29
N ASN A 148 35.40 1.01 2.93
CA ASN A 148 36.25 1.48 4.03
C ASN A 148 35.66 1.12 5.43
N LYS A 149 34.67 0.22 5.49
CA LYS A 149 34.00 -0.22 6.72
C LYS A 149 33.41 0.94 7.53
N ARG A 150 32.87 1.95 6.85
CA ARG A 150 32.26 3.11 7.46
C ARG A 150 30.76 3.12 7.15
N LEU A 151 29.98 2.80 8.16
CA LEU A 151 28.51 2.76 8.09
C LEU A 151 27.90 3.70 9.13
N PRO A 152 26.63 4.11 8.95
CA PRO A 152 25.92 4.89 9.95
C PRO A 152 25.88 4.18 11.29
N LEU A 153 25.81 4.95 12.38
CA LEU A 153 25.76 4.40 13.74
C LEU A 153 24.54 3.48 13.94
N LEU A 154 23.39 3.85 13.34
CA LEU A 154 22.17 3.06 13.37
C LEU A 154 21.88 2.50 11.97
N TYR A 155 22.49 1.38 11.67
CA TYR A 155 22.37 0.67 10.40
C TYR A 155 21.68 -0.67 10.61
N PHE A 156 20.47 -0.81 10.07
CA PHE A 156 19.62 -1.97 10.31
C PHE A 156 19.69 -3.05 9.22
N SER A 157 20.46 -2.82 8.18
CA SER A 157 20.46 -3.68 6.98
C SER A 157 21.84 -4.21 6.64
N ASP A 158 22.70 -4.38 7.65
CA ASP A 158 24.07 -4.82 7.47
C ASP A 158 24.35 -6.13 8.21
N HIS A 159 24.92 -7.09 7.49
CA HIS A 159 25.36 -8.37 8.04
C HIS A 159 26.79 -8.36 8.54
N TRP A 160 27.68 -7.48 8.04
CA TRP A 160 29.12 -7.53 8.35
C TRP A 160 29.43 -7.38 9.84
N ILE A 161 28.60 -6.69 10.61
CA ILE A 161 28.73 -6.57 12.07
C ILE A 161 28.53 -7.93 12.75
N TRP A 162 27.66 -8.76 12.20
CA TRP A 162 27.20 -10.03 12.76
C TRP A 162 27.92 -11.23 12.14
N GLU A 163 28.37 -11.09 10.89
CA GLU A 163 29.04 -12.08 10.07
C GLU A 163 30.30 -11.49 9.44
N PRO A 164 31.33 -11.12 10.25
CA PRO A 164 32.53 -10.52 9.72
C PRO A 164 33.26 -11.50 8.78
N GLY A 165 33.61 -11.03 7.59
CA GLY A 165 34.28 -11.84 6.56
C GLY A 165 33.37 -12.40 5.47
N VAL A 166 32.03 -12.27 5.59
CA VAL A 166 31.13 -12.58 4.50
C VAL A 166 31.08 -11.41 3.52
N ALA A 167 31.26 -11.68 2.24
CA ALA A 167 31.21 -10.68 1.16
C ALA A 167 29.74 -10.33 0.84
N LEU A 168 29.07 -9.61 1.73
CA LEU A 168 27.72 -9.13 1.52
C LEU A 168 27.72 -7.76 0.85
N LYS A 169 26.78 -7.56 -0.07
CA LYS A 169 26.58 -6.28 -0.74
C LYS A 169 25.74 -5.38 0.14
N HIS A 170 26.38 -4.49 0.87
CA HIS A 170 25.69 -3.49 1.67
C HIS A 170 24.83 -2.57 0.79
N ARG A 171 23.69 -2.17 1.32
CA ARG A 171 22.76 -1.27 0.63
C ARG A 171 22.59 0.00 1.46
N PRO A 172 22.57 1.19 0.82
CA PRO A 172 22.27 2.42 1.53
C PRO A 172 20.86 2.37 2.11
N GLU A 173 20.71 2.94 3.29
CA GLU A 173 19.42 3.10 3.96
C GLU A 173 18.92 4.53 3.83
N ILE A 174 17.58 4.69 3.86
CA ILE A 174 16.91 5.98 3.79
C ILE A 174 15.87 6.16 4.91
N TRP A 175 15.81 5.24 5.86
CA TRP A 175 14.82 5.29 6.93
C TRP A 175 14.88 6.58 7.76
N GLY A 176 16.07 7.12 8.04
CA GLY A 176 16.26 8.36 8.80
C GLY A 176 15.72 9.58 8.02
N GLY A 177 15.93 9.58 6.71
CA GLY A 177 15.35 10.58 5.81
C GLY A 177 13.83 10.55 5.83
N LEU A 178 13.24 9.38 5.64
CA LEU A 178 11.78 9.20 5.67
C LEU A 178 11.19 9.49 7.05
N PHE A 179 11.90 9.18 8.14
CA PHE A 179 11.49 9.57 9.49
C PHE A 179 11.38 11.11 9.63
N CYS A 180 12.41 11.84 9.21
CA CYS A 180 12.39 13.32 9.22
C CYS A 180 11.27 13.88 8.35
N ALA A 181 11.02 13.29 7.18
CA ALA A 181 9.91 13.68 6.31
C ALA A 181 8.54 13.44 6.98
N LEU A 182 8.35 12.29 7.64
CA LEU A 182 7.11 12.01 8.38
C LEU A 182 6.90 13.00 9.53
N VAL A 183 7.93 13.27 10.31
CA VAL A 183 7.89 14.27 11.39
C VAL A 183 7.53 15.65 10.83
N THR A 184 8.14 16.07 9.72
CA THR A 184 7.82 17.33 9.03
C THR A 184 6.36 17.37 8.62
N GLY A 185 5.83 16.29 8.02
CA GLY A 185 4.42 16.19 7.65
C GLY A 185 3.47 16.30 8.86
N ILE A 186 3.78 15.59 9.95
CA ILE A 186 2.99 15.63 11.18
C ILE A 186 3.01 17.04 11.79
N LEU A 187 4.18 17.67 11.92
CA LEU A 187 4.31 19.01 12.46
C LEU A 187 3.55 20.03 11.61
N TYR A 188 3.65 19.96 10.29
CA TYR A 188 2.88 20.80 9.39
C TYR A 188 1.37 20.61 9.59
N ALA A 189 0.90 19.36 9.58
CA ALA A 189 -0.53 19.07 9.77
C ALA A 189 -1.04 19.57 11.11
N VAL A 190 -0.35 19.27 12.21
CA VAL A 190 -0.81 19.56 13.57
C VAL A 190 -0.60 21.04 13.94
N LEU A 191 0.60 21.59 13.70
CA LEU A 191 0.94 22.93 14.18
C LEU A 191 0.49 24.02 13.22
N VAL A 192 0.64 23.81 11.91
CA VAL A 192 0.31 24.83 10.91
C VAL A 192 -1.16 24.72 10.49
N ARG A 193 -1.61 23.51 10.11
CA ARG A 193 -2.96 23.31 9.60
C ARG A 193 -4.00 23.06 10.69
N LYS A 194 -3.58 22.77 11.92
CA LYS A 194 -4.46 22.40 13.05
C LYS A 194 -5.36 21.20 12.71
N ASP A 195 -4.80 20.23 12.02
CA ASP A 195 -5.47 18.99 11.61
C ASP A 195 -5.15 17.87 12.60
N ALA A 196 -5.98 17.78 13.65
CA ALA A 196 -5.79 16.82 14.72
C ALA A 196 -5.96 15.38 14.26
N LEU A 197 -6.87 15.13 13.28
CA LEU A 197 -7.11 13.78 12.77
C LEU A 197 -5.88 13.26 12.01
N ALA A 198 -5.28 14.11 11.15
CA ALA A 198 -4.08 13.75 10.42
C ALA A 198 -2.93 13.35 11.36
N GLY A 199 -2.68 14.17 12.39
CA GLY A 199 -1.66 13.88 13.41
C GLY A 199 -1.95 12.58 14.17
N SER A 200 -3.19 12.40 14.61
CA SER A 200 -3.60 11.19 15.34
C SER A 200 -3.46 9.93 14.48
N LEU A 201 -3.94 9.95 13.23
CA LEU A 201 -3.84 8.78 12.35
C LEU A 201 -2.40 8.49 11.93
N ALA A 202 -1.53 9.50 11.84
CA ALA A 202 -0.10 9.28 11.65
C ALA A 202 0.48 8.44 12.79
N LEU A 203 0.18 8.79 14.05
CA LEU A 203 0.66 8.03 15.23
C LEU A 203 0.06 6.61 15.29
N TRP A 204 -1.22 6.44 14.97
CA TRP A 204 -1.83 5.12 14.88
C TRP A 204 -1.25 4.30 13.74
N GLY A 205 -0.94 4.92 12.60
CA GLY A 205 -0.21 4.29 11.51
C GLY A 205 1.19 3.85 11.94
N MET A 206 1.94 4.74 12.61
CA MET A 206 3.25 4.40 13.18
C MET A 206 3.16 3.21 14.13
N LEU A 207 2.20 3.20 15.02
CA LEU A 207 1.98 2.06 15.93
C LEU A 207 1.64 0.79 15.18
N GLY A 208 0.73 0.87 14.20
CA GLY A 208 0.32 -0.29 13.39
C GLY A 208 1.47 -0.89 12.59
N GLY A 209 2.30 -0.04 11.99
CA GLY A 209 3.48 -0.48 11.26
C GLY A 209 4.58 -1.03 12.16
N ALA A 210 4.84 -0.36 13.29
CA ALA A 210 5.86 -0.78 14.27
C ALA A 210 5.51 -2.11 14.97
N LEU A 211 4.25 -2.41 15.16
CA LEU A 211 3.80 -3.71 15.68
C LEU A 211 3.69 -4.76 14.57
N GLY A 212 3.15 -4.36 13.44
CA GLY A 212 2.82 -5.29 12.35
C GLY A 212 4.06 -5.91 11.71
N PHE A 213 5.10 -5.12 11.42
CA PHE A 213 6.26 -5.64 10.73
C PHE A 213 7.02 -6.66 11.58
N PRO A 214 7.37 -6.40 12.85
CA PRO A 214 7.96 -7.42 13.71
C PRO A 214 7.04 -8.63 13.94
N ALA A 215 5.71 -8.42 14.05
CA ALA A 215 4.79 -9.55 14.20
C ALA A 215 4.81 -10.47 12.97
N GLY A 216 4.78 -9.90 11.77
CA GLY A 216 4.95 -10.67 10.54
C GLY A 216 6.31 -11.37 10.48
N GLN A 217 7.37 -10.64 10.79
CA GLN A 217 8.72 -11.19 10.77
C GLN A 217 8.94 -12.27 11.83
N ALA A 218 8.29 -12.19 12.98
CA ALA A 218 8.35 -13.23 13.99
C ALA A 218 7.85 -14.60 13.46
N VAL A 219 6.83 -14.59 12.58
CA VAL A 219 6.33 -15.82 11.93
C VAL A 219 7.39 -16.40 11.00
N GLN A 220 8.02 -15.57 10.15
CA GLN A 220 9.07 -16.03 9.24
C GLN A 220 10.34 -16.46 9.99
N ALA A 221 10.77 -15.71 11.00
CA ALA A 221 11.90 -16.04 11.83
C ALA A 221 11.65 -17.36 12.60
N ALA A 222 10.47 -17.56 13.18
CA ALA A 222 10.13 -18.80 13.86
C ALA A 222 10.30 -20.03 12.94
N HIS A 223 9.85 -19.94 11.70
CA HIS A 223 10.07 -20.99 10.71
C HIS A 223 11.55 -21.27 10.46
N ALA A 224 12.38 -20.25 10.35
CA ALA A 224 13.82 -20.40 10.11
C ALA A 224 14.58 -20.92 11.35
N TRP A 225 14.20 -20.47 12.57
CA TRP A 225 14.85 -20.85 13.81
C TRP A 225 14.45 -22.21 14.36
N TYR A 226 13.24 -22.69 14.02
CA TYR A 226 12.66 -23.95 14.51
C TYR A 226 12.13 -24.79 13.35
N PRO A 227 12.97 -25.15 12.35
CA PRO A 227 12.49 -25.85 11.14
C PRO A 227 11.87 -27.21 11.45
N GLU A 228 12.31 -27.91 12.48
CA GLU A 228 11.79 -29.22 12.89
C GLU A 228 10.29 -29.13 13.24
N PHE A 229 9.88 -28.09 13.98
CA PHE A 229 8.48 -27.86 14.34
C PHE A 229 7.58 -27.72 13.10
N PHE A 230 8.10 -27.11 12.04
CA PHE A 230 7.34 -26.86 10.82
C PHE A 230 7.44 -28.01 9.80
N SER A 231 8.41 -28.90 9.92
CA SER A 231 8.62 -30.03 9.01
C SER A 231 7.97 -31.34 9.48
N GLU A 232 7.34 -31.34 10.66
CA GLU A 232 6.73 -32.51 11.26
C GLU A 232 5.21 -32.39 11.42
N GLY A 233 4.54 -33.52 11.62
CA GLY A 233 3.12 -33.63 11.92
C GLY A 233 2.22 -33.00 10.86
N PHE A 234 1.14 -32.35 11.30
CA PHE A 234 0.16 -31.73 10.41
C PHE A 234 0.69 -30.48 9.68
N MET A 235 1.76 -29.86 10.18
CA MET A 235 2.37 -28.70 9.55
C MET A 235 3.21 -29.06 8.31
N ALA A 236 3.77 -30.25 8.25
CA ALA A 236 4.66 -30.66 7.16
C ALA A 236 4.07 -30.47 5.75
N PRO A 237 2.86 -30.97 5.43
CA PRO A 237 2.29 -30.81 4.10
C PRO A 237 1.91 -29.35 3.79
N VAL A 238 1.58 -28.56 4.81
CA VAL A 238 1.27 -27.13 4.62
C VAL A 238 2.55 -26.35 4.37
N THR A 239 3.58 -26.59 5.16
CA THR A 239 4.88 -25.90 5.07
C THR A 239 5.56 -26.11 3.72
N ALA A 240 5.45 -27.30 3.15
CA ALA A 240 6.00 -27.63 1.83
C ALA A 240 5.44 -26.73 0.70
N HIS A 241 4.23 -26.16 0.90
CA HIS A 241 3.54 -25.33 -0.06
C HIS A 241 3.31 -23.88 0.42
N PHE A 242 4.01 -23.46 1.48
CA PHE A 242 3.84 -22.14 2.08
C PHE A 242 4.96 -21.19 1.68
N ASN A 243 4.63 -20.01 1.18
CA ASN A 243 5.61 -18.93 1.04
C ASN A 243 5.66 -18.11 2.33
N TRP A 244 6.69 -18.33 3.13
CA TRP A 244 6.87 -17.67 4.43
C TRP A 244 7.12 -16.16 4.32
N TRP A 245 7.70 -15.70 3.23
CA TRP A 245 7.82 -14.26 2.95
C TRP A 245 6.44 -13.63 2.76
N ASN A 246 5.60 -14.21 1.93
CA ASN A 246 4.21 -13.74 1.78
C ASN A 246 3.42 -13.84 3.09
N MET A 247 3.69 -14.82 3.94
CA MET A 247 3.03 -14.95 5.24
C MET A 247 3.46 -13.82 6.20
N MET A 248 4.75 -13.48 6.21
CA MET A 248 5.26 -12.32 6.93
C MET A 248 4.52 -11.05 6.49
N GLU A 249 4.43 -10.82 5.19
CA GLU A 249 3.75 -9.67 4.61
C GLU A 249 2.24 -9.67 4.93
N THR A 250 1.58 -10.82 4.84
CA THR A 250 0.15 -10.98 5.18
C THR A 250 -0.10 -10.64 6.65
N THR A 251 0.73 -11.14 7.55
CA THR A 251 0.62 -10.86 8.99
C THR A 251 0.88 -9.38 9.28
N PHE A 252 1.92 -8.80 8.67
CA PHE A 252 2.19 -7.36 8.77
C PHE A 252 0.98 -6.54 8.35
N GLY A 253 0.45 -6.81 7.16
CA GLY A 253 -0.71 -6.10 6.62
C GLY A 253 -1.95 -6.24 7.48
N THR A 254 -2.19 -7.44 8.03
CA THR A 254 -3.32 -7.70 8.93
C THR A 254 -3.23 -6.84 10.19
N VAL A 255 -2.11 -6.85 10.87
CA VAL A 255 -1.90 -6.09 12.11
C VAL A 255 -1.99 -4.58 11.86
N MET A 256 -1.29 -4.08 10.82
CA MET A 256 -1.32 -2.64 10.53
C MET A 256 -2.73 -2.16 10.14
N GLY A 257 -3.47 -2.94 9.35
CA GLY A 257 -4.85 -2.62 8.97
C GLY A 257 -5.79 -2.59 10.17
N MET A 258 -5.67 -3.56 11.09
CA MET A 258 -6.45 -3.60 12.33
C MET A 258 -6.16 -2.41 13.23
N VAL A 259 -4.89 -2.06 13.43
CA VAL A 259 -4.46 -0.96 14.31
C VAL A 259 -4.84 0.40 13.72
N LEU A 260 -4.64 0.60 12.41
CA LEU A 260 -5.07 1.84 11.74
C LEU A 260 -6.60 1.98 11.78
N GLY A 261 -7.32 0.87 11.60
CA GLY A 261 -8.78 0.83 11.73
C GLY A 261 -9.24 1.14 13.16
N LEU A 262 -8.54 0.64 14.18
CA LEU A 262 -8.80 1.00 15.58
C LEU A 262 -8.55 2.50 15.83
N GLY A 263 -7.44 3.01 15.30
CA GLY A 263 -7.10 4.42 15.38
C GLY A 263 -8.19 5.33 14.79
N LEU A 264 -8.67 5.01 13.59
CA LEU A 264 -9.75 5.78 12.98
C LEU A 264 -11.07 5.64 13.74
N TRP A 265 -11.39 4.45 14.26
CA TRP A 265 -12.58 4.24 15.08
C TRP A 265 -12.56 5.07 16.37
N LEU A 266 -11.44 5.13 17.08
CA LEU A 266 -11.28 5.92 18.30
C LEU A 266 -11.36 7.43 18.01
N ASN A 267 -10.84 7.86 16.86
CA ASN A 267 -10.80 9.26 16.45
C ASN A 267 -11.93 9.67 15.47
N ARG A 268 -12.96 8.83 15.31
CA ARG A 268 -14.05 9.09 14.35
C ARG A 268 -14.79 10.40 14.59
N HIS A 269 -14.76 10.93 15.80
CA HIS A 269 -15.36 12.22 16.16
C HIS A 269 -14.61 13.41 15.54
N LEU A 270 -13.38 13.21 15.07
CA LEU A 270 -12.57 14.20 14.36
C LEU A 270 -12.78 14.15 12.85
N ILE A 271 -13.53 13.18 12.32
CA ILE A 271 -13.86 13.13 10.90
C ILE A 271 -14.81 14.29 10.62
N SER A 272 -14.38 15.16 9.70
CA SER A 272 -15.24 16.25 9.24
C SER A 272 -16.18 15.76 8.15
N VAL A 273 -17.47 16.02 8.33
CA VAL A 273 -18.48 15.72 7.32
C VAL A 273 -18.60 16.93 6.40
N SER A 274 -18.15 16.81 5.15
CA SER A 274 -18.42 17.79 4.10
C SER A 274 -19.60 17.33 3.28
N SER A 275 -20.65 18.14 3.25
CA SER A 275 -21.84 17.90 2.46
C SER A 275 -21.80 18.58 1.10
N ASP A 276 -20.72 19.31 0.77
CA ASP A 276 -20.63 20.03 -0.50
C ASP A 276 -20.22 19.07 -1.64
N PRO A 277 -21.15 18.70 -2.53
CA PRO A 277 -20.89 17.82 -3.67
C PRO A 277 -20.17 18.54 -4.82
N ASP A 278 -20.13 19.89 -4.80
CA ASP A 278 -19.70 20.73 -5.93
C ASP A 278 -18.38 21.46 -5.65
N GLU A 279 -17.44 20.82 -4.95
CA GLU A 279 -16.10 21.40 -4.77
C GLU A 279 -15.43 21.61 -6.14
N PRO A 280 -15.09 22.85 -6.53
CA PRO A 280 -14.54 23.13 -7.86
C PRO A 280 -13.12 22.59 -7.99
N ASP A 281 -12.72 22.27 -9.21
CA ASP A 281 -11.31 22.06 -9.54
C ASP A 281 -10.50 23.33 -9.22
N LEU A 282 -9.34 23.15 -8.57
CA LEU A 282 -8.46 24.26 -8.16
C LEU A 282 -7.44 24.62 -9.25
N LEU A 283 -7.26 23.74 -10.22
CA LEU A 283 -6.44 23.96 -11.40
C LEU A 283 -7.30 23.90 -12.66
N PRO A 284 -6.93 24.62 -13.72
CA PRO A 284 -7.62 24.52 -15.02
C PRO A 284 -7.63 23.07 -15.53
N GLY A 285 -8.75 22.62 -16.09
CA GLY A 285 -8.91 21.26 -16.60
C GLY A 285 -7.85 20.87 -17.64
N ALA A 286 -7.44 21.80 -18.51
CA ALA A 286 -6.37 21.56 -19.46
C ALA A 286 -5.03 21.20 -18.77
N LEU A 287 -4.69 21.90 -17.68
CA LEU A 287 -3.45 21.63 -16.93
C LEU A 287 -3.53 20.26 -16.22
N ILE A 288 -4.68 19.94 -15.64
CA ILE A 288 -4.92 18.62 -15.04
C ILE A 288 -4.79 17.50 -16.08
N THR A 289 -5.29 17.73 -17.30
CA THR A 289 -5.14 16.76 -18.39
C THR A 289 -3.69 16.60 -18.82
N VAL A 290 -2.92 17.69 -18.90
CA VAL A 290 -1.48 17.63 -19.18
C VAL A 290 -0.75 16.83 -18.10
N PHE A 291 -1.05 17.08 -16.84
CA PHE A 291 -0.47 16.28 -15.74
C PHE A 291 -0.84 14.81 -15.81
N LEU A 292 -2.07 14.48 -16.20
CA LEU A 292 -2.50 13.09 -16.35
C LEU A 292 -1.73 12.40 -17.49
N VAL A 293 -1.63 13.04 -18.65
CA VAL A 293 -0.90 12.49 -19.79
C VAL A 293 0.58 12.31 -19.43
N LEU A 294 1.19 13.32 -18.81
CA LEU A 294 2.58 13.23 -18.35
C LEU A 294 2.77 12.08 -17.37
N HIS A 295 1.89 11.97 -16.35
CA HIS A 295 1.98 10.94 -15.34
C HIS A 295 1.83 9.53 -15.92
N LEU A 296 0.84 9.31 -16.80
CA LEU A 296 0.65 8.02 -17.47
C LEU A 296 1.82 7.68 -18.39
N SER A 297 2.40 8.69 -19.10
CA SER A 297 3.60 8.48 -19.92
C SER A 297 4.82 8.09 -19.08
N LEU A 298 5.01 8.70 -17.91
CA LEU A 298 6.08 8.35 -16.98
C LEU A 298 5.88 6.95 -16.40
N LEU A 299 4.66 6.59 -16.02
CA LEU A 299 4.34 5.23 -15.54
C LEU A 299 4.58 4.18 -16.64
N ALA A 300 4.19 4.48 -17.88
CA ALA A 300 4.46 3.61 -19.03
C ALA A 300 5.96 3.47 -19.28
N ALA A 301 6.71 4.55 -19.15
CA ALA A 301 8.16 4.52 -19.32
C ALA A 301 8.86 3.69 -18.25
N VAL A 302 8.50 3.84 -16.97
CA VAL A 302 9.02 2.99 -15.88
C VAL A 302 8.66 1.53 -16.09
N GLU A 303 7.43 1.27 -16.50
CA GLU A 303 6.94 -0.12 -16.63
C GLU A 303 7.49 -0.84 -17.85
N PHE A 304 7.69 -0.14 -18.96
CA PHE A 304 8.01 -0.73 -20.27
C PHE A 304 9.34 -0.29 -20.88
N SER A 305 10.17 0.49 -20.17
CA SER A 305 11.52 0.84 -20.62
C SER A 305 12.56 0.57 -19.52
N SER A 306 13.84 0.70 -19.85
CA SER A 306 14.97 0.57 -18.95
C SER A 306 15.82 1.85 -18.92
N LEU A 307 15.17 3.01 -18.97
CA LEU A 307 15.86 4.31 -19.03
C LEU A 307 16.22 4.76 -17.60
N ALA A 308 17.50 4.79 -17.28
CA ALA A 308 18.01 5.09 -15.94
C ALA A 308 17.53 6.44 -15.37
N TRP A 309 17.33 7.45 -16.21
CA TRP A 309 16.82 8.74 -15.76
C TRP A 309 15.33 8.67 -15.34
N ILE A 310 14.54 7.79 -15.95
CA ILE A 310 13.14 7.51 -15.57
C ILE A 310 13.12 6.83 -14.22
N ASP A 311 13.98 5.82 -14.00
CA ASP A 311 14.12 5.16 -12.71
C ASP A 311 14.53 6.17 -11.63
N GLY A 312 15.44 7.11 -11.94
CA GLY A 312 15.80 8.19 -11.03
C GLY A 312 14.63 9.12 -10.67
N LEU A 313 13.74 9.46 -11.62
CA LEU A 313 12.54 10.23 -11.32
C LEU A 313 11.52 9.43 -10.46
N TYR A 314 11.46 8.12 -10.65
CA TYR A 314 10.67 7.23 -9.81
C TYR A 314 11.21 7.21 -8.39
N ASP A 315 12.52 6.99 -8.21
CA ASP A 315 13.19 6.94 -6.91
C ASP A 315 13.11 8.27 -6.15
N LEU A 316 13.07 9.41 -6.86
CA LEU A 316 12.82 10.73 -6.27
C LEU A 316 11.35 10.96 -5.86
N GLY A 317 10.48 9.99 -6.08
CA GLY A 317 9.06 10.08 -5.72
C GLY A 317 8.24 11.03 -6.61
N LEU A 318 8.78 11.50 -7.74
CA LEU A 318 8.05 12.41 -8.64
C LEU A 318 6.77 11.77 -9.17
N MET A 319 6.86 10.51 -9.64
CA MET A 319 5.73 9.80 -10.22
C MET A 319 4.75 9.28 -9.18
N MET A 320 5.27 8.72 -8.09
CA MET A 320 4.44 8.00 -7.12
C MET A 320 3.99 8.87 -5.94
N GLY A 321 4.51 10.09 -5.83
CA GLY A 321 4.19 11.01 -4.74
C GLY A 321 3.84 12.41 -5.24
N ILE A 322 4.79 13.17 -5.78
CA ILE A 322 4.63 14.60 -6.03
C ILE A 322 3.45 14.89 -6.98
N ILE A 323 3.46 14.30 -8.18
CA ILE A 323 2.39 14.53 -9.17
C ILE A 323 1.04 14.05 -8.64
N PRO A 324 0.89 12.79 -8.15
CA PRO A 324 -0.39 12.32 -7.65
C PRO A 324 -0.93 13.11 -6.46
N LEU A 325 -0.11 13.49 -5.49
CA LEU A 325 -0.56 14.23 -4.31
C LEU A 325 -1.09 15.62 -4.67
N VAL A 326 -0.36 16.35 -5.54
CA VAL A 326 -0.80 17.66 -6.02
C VAL A 326 -2.06 17.55 -6.87
N ALA A 327 -2.13 16.56 -7.76
CA ALA A 327 -3.29 16.36 -8.63
C ALA A 327 -4.54 15.92 -7.84
N CYS A 328 -4.40 15.06 -6.84
CA CYS A 328 -5.52 14.61 -6.00
C CYS A 328 -6.18 15.73 -5.20
N VAL A 329 -5.41 16.73 -4.74
CA VAL A 329 -5.98 17.87 -4.00
C VAL A 329 -6.49 18.97 -4.91
N SER A 330 -6.12 18.99 -6.18
CA SER A 330 -6.46 20.04 -7.14
C SER A 330 -7.60 19.71 -8.08
N SER A 331 -7.98 18.44 -8.20
CA SER A 331 -9.01 17.97 -9.15
C SER A 331 -10.11 17.18 -8.47
N ARG A 332 -11.34 17.29 -9.02
CA ARG A 332 -12.50 16.50 -8.58
C ARG A 332 -12.45 15.05 -9.05
N TRP A 333 -11.87 14.80 -10.21
CA TRP A 333 -11.91 13.48 -10.85
C TRP A 333 -10.58 12.71 -10.72
N TRP A 334 -9.44 13.39 -10.51
CA TRP A 334 -8.16 12.70 -10.34
C TRP A 334 -8.16 11.66 -9.21
N PRO A 335 -8.75 11.90 -8.02
CA PRO A 335 -8.81 10.90 -6.96
C PRO A 335 -9.45 9.58 -7.38
N TYR A 336 -10.48 9.61 -8.22
CA TYR A 336 -11.11 8.40 -8.76
C TYR A 336 -10.17 7.64 -9.71
N LEU A 337 -9.47 8.37 -10.58
CA LEU A 337 -8.47 7.79 -11.47
C LEU A 337 -7.28 7.21 -10.69
N GLN A 338 -6.86 7.89 -9.63
CA GLN A 338 -5.76 7.43 -8.77
C GLN A 338 -6.07 6.10 -8.11
N LEU A 339 -7.27 5.95 -7.54
CA LEU A 339 -7.66 4.72 -6.84
C LEU A 339 -7.80 3.52 -7.78
N LEU A 340 -8.19 3.73 -9.02
CA LEU A 340 -8.50 2.65 -9.95
C LEU A 340 -7.44 2.53 -11.07
N PRO A 341 -7.54 3.23 -12.22
CA PRO A 341 -6.65 2.92 -13.34
C PRO A 341 -5.18 3.27 -13.06
N ILE A 342 -4.88 4.35 -12.33
CA ILE A 342 -3.49 4.75 -12.09
C ILE A 342 -2.79 3.76 -11.16
N THR A 343 -3.42 3.34 -10.07
CA THR A 343 -2.85 2.33 -9.17
C THR A 343 -2.78 0.95 -9.83
N LEU A 344 -3.79 0.61 -10.64
CA LEU A 344 -3.83 -0.68 -11.35
C LEU A 344 -2.78 -0.79 -12.47
N PHE A 345 -2.40 0.33 -13.10
CA PHE A 345 -1.54 0.35 -14.28
C PHE A 345 -0.24 -0.45 -14.12
N PRO A 346 0.62 -0.18 -13.12
CA PRO A 346 1.86 -0.93 -12.93
C PRO A 346 1.61 -2.39 -12.52
N ILE A 347 0.52 -2.67 -11.82
CA ILE A 347 0.17 -4.03 -11.38
C ILE A 347 -0.21 -4.90 -12.60
N ALA A 348 -1.09 -4.37 -13.44
CA ALA A 348 -1.49 -5.02 -14.69
C ALA A 348 -0.31 -5.17 -15.65
N GLY A 349 0.53 -4.13 -15.79
CA GLY A 349 1.73 -4.15 -16.63
C GLY A 349 2.72 -5.22 -16.22
N LYS A 350 3.04 -5.32 -14.93
CA LYS A 350 3.94 -6.36 -14.41
C LYS A 350 3.38 -7.77 -14.58
N THR A 351 2.07 -7.96 -14.34
CA THR A 351 1.41 -9.25 -14.57
C THR A 351 1.49 -9.66 -16.03
N MET A 352 1.10 -8.77 -16.93
CA MET A 352 1.17 -9.01 -18.37
C MET A 352 2.59 -9.35 -18.83
N ARG A 353 3.60 -8.56 -18.39
CA ARG A 353 5.01 -8.82 -18.76
C ARG A 353 5.51 -10.17 -18.23
N MET A 354 5.10 -10.56 -17.03
CA MET A 354 5.45 -11.87 -16.47
C MET A 354 4.92 -12.98 -17.37
N LEU A 355 3.64 -12.95 -17.69
CA LEU A 355 2.97 -14.00 -18.45
C LEU A 355 3.41 -14.07 -19.91
N VAL A 356 3.76 -12.95 -20.53
CA VAL A 356 4.09 -12.89 -21.96
C VAL A 356 5.60 -13.07 -22.23
N TYR A 357 6.46 -12.52 -21.36
CA TYR A 357 7.88 -12.40 -21.68
C TYR A 357 8.84 -13.11 -20.72
N ARG A 358 8.37 -13.63 -19.56
CA ARG A 358 9.26 -14.15 -18.53
C ARG A 358 9.02 -15.59 -18.11
N VAL A 359 7.88 -16.18 -18.46
CA VAL A 359 7.61 -17.60 -18.17
C VAL A 359 8.15 -18.51 -19.27
N GLU A 360 8.45 -19.75 -18.95
CA GLU A 360 8.93 -20.76 -19.91
C GLU A 360 7.90 -21.06 -21.00
N THR A 361 6.61 -21.01 -20.64
CA THR A 361 5.49 -21.21 -21.56
C THR A 361 4.67 -19.93 -21.66
N PRO A 362 5.13 -18.94 -22.46
CA PRO A 362 4.45 -17.65 -22.54
C PRO A 362 3.07 -17.78 -23.20
N ILE A 363 2.11 -17.02 -22.64
CA ILE A 363 0.81 -16.89 -23.29
C ILE A 363 0.92 -16.04 -24.57
N ASN A 364 -0.08 -16.17 -25.44
CA ASN A 364 -0.14 -15.37 -26.67
C ASN A 364 -0.10 -13.88 -26.34
N LEU A 365 0.73 -13.12 -27.09
CA LEU A 365 0.96 -11.70 -26.91
C LEU A 365 -0.34 -10.89 -26.87
N SER A 366 -1.23 -11.13 -27.83
CA SER A 366 -2.50 -10.40 -27.91
C SER A 366 -3.42 -10.72 -26.74
N VAL A 367 -3.45 -11.96 -26.27
CA VAL A 367 -4.20 -12.39 -25.10
C VAL A 367 -3.64 -11.72 -23.86
N GLY A 368 -2.32 -11.71 -23.69
CA GLY A 368 -1.64 -11.07 -22.57
C GLY A 368 -1.97 -9.59 -22.46
N TRP A 369 -1.79 -8.85 -23.55
CA TRP A 369 -2.12 -7.42 -23.59
C TRP A 369 -3.60 -7.15 -23.38
N LEU A 370 -4.49 -7.89 -24.03
CA LEU A 370 -5.92 -7.65 -23.96
C LEU A 370 -6.49 -8.03 -22.58
N ALA A 371 -6.25 -9.26 -22.11
CA ALA A 371 -6.91 -9.79 -20.92
C ALA A 371 -6.31 -9.26 -19.61
N TYR A 372 -4.98 -9.05 -19.54
CA TYR A 372 -4.30 -8.71 -18.29
C TYR A 372 -3.86 -7.25 -18.18
N PHE A 373 -3.96 -6.47 -19.25
CA PHE A 373 -3.60 -5.06 -19.23
C PHE A 373 -4.75 -4.15 -19.71
N ILE A 374 -5.18 -4.29 -20.97
CA ILE A 374 -6.14 -3.36 -21.57
C ILE A 374 -7.52 -3.47 -20.92
N LEU A 375 -8.11 -4.66 -20.87
CA LEU A 375 -9.47 -4.84 -20.30
C LEU A 375 -9.57 -4.46 -18.83
N PRO A 376 -8.63 -4.85 -17.94
CA PRO A 376 -8.63 -4.39 -16.56
C PRO A 376 -8.55 -2.87 -16.44
N LEU A 377 -7.67 -2.21 -17.20
CA LEU A 377 -7.53 -0.76 -17.17
C LEU A 377 -8.75 -0.03 -17.75
N MET A 378 -9.34 -0.54 -18.81
CA MET A 378 -10.58 0.01 -19.38
C MET A 378 -11.74 -0.10 -18.37
N ALA A 379 -11.88 -1.24 -17.70
CA ALA A 379 -12.90 -1.43 -16.67
C ALA A 379 -12.68 -0.47 -15.49
N ALA A 380 -11.44 -0.33 -15.00
CA ALA A 380 -11.08 0.61 -13.96
C ALA A 380 -11.34 2.07 -14.37
N ALA A 381 -10.95 2.45 -15.60
CA ALA A 381 -11.18 3.80 -16.14
C ALA A 381 -12.67 4.08 -16.32
N ALA A 382 -13.44 3.13 -16.86
CA ALA A 382 -14.89 3.27 -17.02
C ALA A 382 -15.58 3.49 -15.67
N LEU A 383 -15.23 2.71 -14.64
CA LEU A 383 -15.76 2.85 -13.29
C LEU A 383 -15.39 4.22 -12.68
N ALA A 384 -14.12 4.65 -12.83
CA ALA A 384 -13.67 5.94 -12.34
C ALA A 384 -14.36 7.13 -13.05
N ILE A 385 -14.49 7.08 -14.36
CA ILE A 385 -15.14 8.13 -15.17
C ILE A 385 -16.65 8.19 -14.89
N TYR A 386 -17.30 7.03 -14.80
CA TYR A 386 -18.73 6.97 -14.50
C TYR A 386 -19.07 7.67 -13.18
N HIS A 387 -18.27 7.50 -12.16
CA HIS A 387 -18.51 8.10 -10.85
C HIS A 387 -17.88 9.49 -10.67
N GLY A 388 -16.71 9.76 -11.29
CA GLY A 388 -15.99 11.03 -11.16
C GLY A 388 -16.38 12.08 -12.20
N GLY A 389 -16.82 11.66 -13.38
CA GLY A 389 -16.97 12.51 -14.56
C GLY A 389 -18.26 13.34 -14.65
N GLY A 390 -19.12 13.34 -13.65
CA GLY A 390 -20.27 14.26 -13.60
C GLY A 390 -21.32 14.06 -14.70
N PHE A 391 -21.42 12.88 -15.32
CA PHE A 391 -22.43 12.58 -16.33
C PHE A 391 -23.87 12.61 -15.80
N ARG A 392 -24.07 12.64 -14.48
CA ARG A 392 -25.34 12.98 -13.83
C ARG A 392 -25.09 13.60 -12.45
N ARG A 393 -25.50 14.85 -12.27
CA ARG A 393 -25.75 15.54 -10.99
C ARG A 393 -26.88 14.85 -10.20
N THR A 394 -26.81 13.56 -9.95
CA THR A 394 -27.83 12.89 -9.16
C THR A 394 -27.25 12.51 -7.81
N ARG A 395 -27.92 12.97 -6.77
CA ARG A 395 -27.73 12.88 -5.32
C ARG A 395 -27.46 11.49 -4.72
N ARG A 396 -27.06 10.47 -5.49
CA ARG A 396 -26.83 9.11 -4.98
C ARG A 396 -25.49 8.60 -5.45
N LEU A 397 -24.42 9.01 -4.73
CA LEU A 397 -23.08 8.50 -4.95
C LEU A 397 -22.50 7.70 -3.75
N PRO A 398 -23.26 6.92 -2.98
CA PRO A 398 -22.65 5.94 -2.09
C PRO A 398 -22.04 4.74 -2.85
N ALA A 399 -22.34 4.60 -4.15
CA ALA A 399 -22.02 3.39 -4.91
C ALA A 399 -20.55 3.26 -5.35
N PHE A 400 -19.73 4.35 -5.36
CA PHE A 400 -18.34 4.25 -5.82
C PHE A 400 -17.48 3.43 -4.86
N ILE A 401 -17.48 3.76 -3.57
CA ILE A 401 -16.58 3.11 -2.59
C ILE A 401 -16.80 1.59 -2.51
N PRO A 402 -18.04 1.07 -2.32
CA PRO A 402 -18.25 -0.37 -2.33
C PRO A 402 -17.90 -1.03 -3.68
N GLY A 403 -18.24 -0.38 -4.80
CA GLY A 403 -17.90 -0.87 -6.14
C GLY A 403 -16.38 -0.90 -6.38
N ALA A 404 -15.67 0.16 -6.00
CA ALA A 404 -14.21 0.23 -6.09
C ALA A 404 -13.53 -0.81 -5.18
N LEU A 405 -14.04 -1.01 -3.97
CA LEU A 405 -13.52 -2.01 -3.04
C LEU A 405 -13.67 -3.42 -3.62
N LEU A 406 -14.84 -3.78 -4.14
CA LEU A 406 -15.05 -5.07 -4.79
C LEU A 406 -14.17 -5.24 -6.03
N PHE A 407 -14.12 -4.22 -6.88
CA PHE A 407 -13.28 -4.24 -8.07
C PHE A 407 -11.81 -4.44 -7.73
N CYS A 408 -11.25 -3.62 -6.82
CA CYS A 408 -9.85 -3.73 -6.40
C CYS A 408 -9.56 -5.07 -5.73
N THR A 409 -10.46 -5.56 -4.88
CA THR A 409 -10.32 -6.86 -4.22
C THR A 409 -10.13 -7.97 -5.23
N TRP A 410 -11.04 -8.08 -6.19
CA TRP A 410 -11.03 -9.19 -7.14
C TRP A 410 -10.03 -9.02 -8.27
N ILE A 411 -9.78 -7.80 -8.75
CA ILE A 411 -8.80 -7.59 -9.80
C ILE A 411 -7.38 -7.86 -9.31
N PHE A 412 -7.01 -7.39 -8.10
CA PHE A 412 -5.69 -7.67 -7.54
C PHE A 412 -5.50 -9.14 -7.19
N PHE A 413 -6.54 -9.80 -6.65
CA PHE A 413 -6.49 -11.25 -6.45
C PHE A 413 -6.27 -11.99 -7.77
N SER A 414 -7.07 -11.68 -8.80
CA SER A 414 -7.01 -12.37 -10.09
C SER A 414 -5.67 -12.14 -10.82
N LEU A 415 -5.14 -10.90 -10.79
CA LEU A 415 -3.85 -10.60 -11.38
C LEU A 415 -2.70 -11.29 -10.65
N ASN A 416 -2.76 -11.37 -9.30
CA ASN A 416 -1.76 -12.09 -8.52
C ASN A 416 -1.82 -13.61 -8.78
N PHE A 417 -3.02 -14.16 -8.86
CA PHE A 417 -3.22 -15.58 -9.18
C PHE A 417 -2.63 -15.90 -10.54
N ALA A 418 -2.94 -15.08 -11.57
CA ALA A 418 -2.39 -15.22 -12.90
C ALA A 418 -0.87 -15.02 -12.96
N PHE A 419 -0.32 -14.04 -12.22
CA PHE A 419 1.11 -13.74 -12.18
C PHE A 419 1.96 -14.97 -11.82
N PHE A 420 1.46 -15.85 -10.97
CA PHE A 420 2.14 -17.06 -10.52
C PHE A 420 1.69 -18.32 -11.24
N ASP A 421 0.81 -18.20 -12.23
CA ASP A 421 0.24 -19.34 -12.94
C ASP A 421 -0.27 -20.41 -11.99
N PHE A 422 -1.05 -19.99 -10.98
CA PHE A 422 -1.58 -20.89 -9.97
C PHE A 422 -2.60 -21.84 -10.59
N PRO A 423 -2.42 -23.17 -10.48
CA PRO A 423 -3.48 -24.10 -10.73
C PRO A 423 -4.57 -23.96 -9.65
N TRP A 424 -5.78 -24.41 -9.96
CA TRP A 424 -6.81 -24.47 -8.94
C TRP A 424 -6.39 -25.42 -7.80
N PRO A 425 -6.73 -25.11 -6.52
CA PRO A 425 -6.30 -25.94 -5.38
C PRO A 425 -6.74 -27.42 -5.43
N TRP A 426 -7.75 -27.73 -6.25
CA TRP A 426 -8.19 -29.11 -6.49
C TRP A 426 -7.44 -29.82 -7.62
N GLU A 427 -6.63 -29.13 -8.39
CA GLU A 427 -5.81 -29.69 -9.46
C GLU A 427 -4.40 -29.99 -8.96
N ALA A 428 -3.74 -28.98 -8.38
CA ALA A 428 -2.39 -29.14 -7.83
C ALA A 428 -2.10 -28.03 -6.81
N TRP A 429 -1.12 -28.25 -5.95
CA TRP A 429 -0.59 -27.26 -5.03
C TRP A 429 0.80 -26.83 -5.45
N THR A 430 1.02 -25.53 -5.50
CA THR A 430 2.33 -24.90 -5.69
C THR A 430 2.89 -24.46 -4.33
N GLY A 431 4.14 -23.93 -4.31
CA GLY A 431 4.73 -23.32 -3.12
C GLY A 431 4.05 -22.04 -2.64
N ARG A 432 2.88 -21.68 -3.17
CA ARG A 432 2.11 -20.47 -2.82
C ARG A 432 0.60 -20.73 -2.69
N THR A 433 0.14 -21.93 -2.89
CA THR A 433 -1.30 -22.26 -2.86
C THR A 433 -1.96 -21.91 -1.53
N PRO A 434 -1.39 -22.23 -0.36
CA PRO A 434 -1.97 -21.83 0.92
C PRO A 434 -2.07 -20.32 1.10
N ASN A 435 -1.09 -19.55 0.60
CA ASN A 435 -1.15 -18.09 0.64
C ASN A 435 -2.30 -17.57 -0.24
N ALA A 436 -2.48 -18.12 -1.44
CA ALA A 436 -3.59 -17.76 -2.33
C ALA A 436 -4.96 -18.09 -1.71
N ILE A 437 -5.08 -19.20 -0.98
CA ILE A 437 -6.31 -19.56 -0.23
C ILE A 437 -6.59 -18.51 0.85
N LEU A 438 -5.59 -18.05 1.60
CA LEU A 438 -5.76 -16.97 2.58
C LEU A 438 -6.20 -15.66 1.93
N PHE A 439 -5.64 -15.32 0.75
CA PHE A 439 -6.07 -14.13 0.00
C PHE A 439 -7.52 -14.26 -0.49
N PHE A 440 -7.91 -15.45 -0.94
CA PHE A 440 -9.28 -15.73 -1.33
C PHE A 440 -10.26 -15.60 -0.16
N ILE A 441 -9.91 -16.14 1.02
CA ILE A 441 -10.72 -16.00 2.23
C ILE A 441 -10.88 -14.52 2.61
N ALA A 442 -9.80 -13.74 2.53
CA ALA A 442 -9.85 -12.30 2.77
C ALA A 442 -10.75 -11.60 1.73
N ALA A 443 -10.61 -11.90 0.45
CA ALA A 443 -11.44 -11.36 -0.62
C ALA A 443 -12.93 -11.69 -0.41
N MET A 444 -13.25 -12.91 -0.01
CA MET A 444 -14.61 -13.29 0.36
C MET A 444 -15.12 -12.52 1.57
N GLY A 445 -14.30 -12.33 2.61
CA GLY A 445 -14.65 -11.52 3.79
C GLY A 445 -14.93 -10.06 3.43
N LEU A 446 -14.13 -9.46 2.55
CA LEU A 446 -14.37 -8.11 2.03
C LEU A 446 -15.67 -8.06 1.22
N THR A 447 -15.91 -9.05 0.37
CA THR A 447 -17.15 -9.16 -0.42
C THR A 447 -18.39 -9.28 0.47
N VAL A 448 -18.33 -10.15 1.47
CA VAL A 448 -19.42 -10.31 2.46
C VAL A 448 -19.66 -8.99 3.20
N THR A 449 -18.58 -8.27 3.58
CA THR A 449 -18.72 -6.96 4.23
C THR A 449 -19.46 -5.97 3.32
N VAL A 450 -19.09 -5.87 2.06
CA VAL A 450 -19.72 -4.92 1.13
C VAL A 450 -21.19 -5.28 0.85
N LEU A 451 -21.50 -6.57 0.74
CA LEU A 451 -22.85 -7.02 0.38
C LEU A 451 -23.84 -7.01 1.55
N PHE A 452 -23.37 -7.25 2.77
CA PHE A 452 -24.24 -7.50 3.92
C PHE A 452 -24.09 -6.51 5.07
N PHE A 453 -23.03 -5.70 5.13
CA PHE A 453 -22.87 -4.67 6.14
C PHE A 453 -23.38 -3.32 5.63
N ASP A 454 -24.32 -2.72 6.37
CA ASP A 454 -24.79 -1.36 6.11
C ASP A 454 -24.00 -0.37 7.01
N PRO A 455 -23.14 0.47 6.43
CA PRO A 455 -22.34 1.41 7.21
C PRO A 455 -23.17 2.55 7.83
N ASP A 456 -24.32 2.92 7.25
CA ASP A 456 -25.21 3.96 7.77
C ASP A 456 -25.87 3.54 9.08
N THR A 457 -26.42 2.33 9.11
CA THR A 457 -27.06 1.76 10.32
C THR A 457 -26.08 1.01 11.21
N ARG A 458 -24.86 0.72 10.72
CA ARG A 458 -23.84 -0.12 11.37
C ARG A 458 -24.34 -1.51 11.73
N ARG A 459 -25.24 -2.08 10.90
CA ARG A 459 -25.83 -3.39 11.12
C ARG A 459 -25.55 -4.32 9.96
N TRP A 460 -25.48 -5.61 10.30
CA TRP A 460 -25.44 -6.67 9.32
C TRP A 460 -26.87 -7.00 8.89
N HIS A 461 -27.16 -6.89 7.59
CA HIS A 461 -28.45 -7.23 7.02
C HIS A 461 -28.30 -8.45 6.13
N TRP A 462 -28.93 -9.53 6.50
CA TRP A 462 -29.16 -10.62 5.58
C TRP A 462 -30.31 -10.19 4.65
N LYS A 463 -29.99 -9.61 3.51
CA LYS A 463 -30.98 -9.37 2.46
C LYS A 463 -31.34 -10.72 1.86
N GLY A 464 -32.38 -11.37 2.39
CA GLY A 464 -33.01 -12.49 1.73
C GLY A 464 -33.42 -12.06 0.31
N TRP A 465 -33.09 -12.85 -0.68
CA TRP A 465 -33.59 -12.69 -2.03
C TRP A 465 -35.13 -12.73 -1.96
N GLY A 466 -35.81 -11.62 -1.86
CA GLY A 466 -37.26 -11.60 -1.82
C GLY A 466 -37.96 -10.38 -1.25
N SER A 467 -37.31 -9.46 -0.57
CA SER A 467 -37.97 -8.23 -0.13
C SER A 467 -37.77 -7.10 -1.15
N GLY A 468 -38.52 -7.15 -2.23
CA GLY A 468 -38.78 -5.99 -3.08
C GLY A 468 -39.42 -4.90 -2.22
N ARG A 469 -38.73 -3.77 -2.05
CA ARG A 469 -39.43 -2.52 -1.71
C ARG A 469 -39.81 -1.85 -3.03
N VAL A 470 -41.11 -1.81 -3.23
CA VAL A 470 -41.81 -0.94 -4.19
C VAL A 470 -41.52 0.52 -3.87
#